data_3540d90e2314928dfce3505f775be6b0
#
_entry.id   3540d90e2314928dfce3505f775be6b0
#
_cell.length_a   1.000
_cell.length_b   1.000
_cell.length_c   1.000
_cell.angle_alpha   90.00
_cell.angle_beta   90.00
_cell.angle_gamma   90.00
#
_symmetry.space_group_name_H-M   'P 1'
#
loop_
_entity.id
_entity.type
_entity.pdbx_description
1 polymer ?
#
loop_
_entity_poly.entity_id
_entity_poly.type
_entity_poly.pdbx_seq_one_letter_code
_entity_poly.pdbx_strand_id
1 'polypeptide(L)'
;MLQLIRACIHDKKSLLQFGPTAPKYAEVINVQTADIETQLTMPIRRSASGLIMPEDWCPVVESLSNNQKISYCIKHWRDGLSWEKSGAIDFHMKAIQVNGRIDHCRTRADVDQRLSRLDKIWQLAERTQKLKQKREVSPFSFREYGGILVHIDGQGNPIFGLGGQHRLAIALTVGLRSFPAQL
;
A
#
# COMPACT_ATOMS: atom_id res chain seq x y z
N MET A 1 11.15 -18.37 -1.06
CA MET A 1 12.62 -18.50 -0.97
C MET A 1 13.35 -17.15 -1.15
N LEU A 2 13.21 -16.42 -2.26
CA LEU A 2 13.92 -15.17 -2.53
C LEU A 2 13.77 -14.09 -1.44
N GLN A 3 12.57 -13.91 -0.88
CA GLN A 3 12.31 -12.93 0.19
C GLN A 3 13.02 -13.28 1.51
N LEU A 4 13.14 -14.55 1.84
CA LEU A 4 13.87 -15.01 3.03
C LEU A 4 15.38 -14.72 2.91
N ILE A 5 15.96 -14.95 1.74
CA ILE A 5 17.38 -14.66 1.49
C ILE A 5 17.63 -13.15 1.60
N ARG A 6 16.79 -12.33 0.98
CA ARG A 6 16.89 -10.86 1.08
C ARG A 6 16.77 -10.40 2.53
N ALA A 7 15.79 -10.91 3.26
CA ALA A 7 15.62 -10.59 4.67
C ALA A 7 16.85 -10.95 5.51
N CYS A 8 17.41 -12.14 5.31
CA CYS A 8 18.59 -12.58 6.05
C CYS A 8 19.79 -11.65 5.81
N ILE A 9 20.05 -11.28 4.57
CA ILE A 9 21.16 -10.38 4.22
C ILE A 9 20.89 -8.98 4.74
N HIS A 10 19.70 -8.43 4.49
CA HIS A 10 19.31 -7.09 4.90
C HIS A 10 19.36 -6.95 6.44
N ASP A 11 18.66 -7.83 7.15
CA ASP A 11 18.49 -7.72 8.59
C ASP A 11 19.84 -7.85 9.32
N LYS A 12 20.75 -8.74 8.85
CA LYS A 12 22.11 -8.84 9.38
C LYS A 12 22.92 -7.57 9.13
N LYS A 13 22.87 -7.01 7.92
CA LYS A 13 23.59 -5.78 7.58
C LYS A 13 23.08 -4.60 8.41
N SER A 14 21.75 -4.42 8.51
CA SER A 14 21.13 -3.36 9.29
C SER A 14 21.48 -3.48 10.78
N LEU A 15 21.42 -4.69 11.33
CA LEU A 15 21.81 -4.96 12.71
C LEU A 15 23.26 -4.55 13.01
N LEU A 16 24.19 -4.92 12.11
CA LEU A 16 25.61 -4.61 12.27
C LEU A 16 25.90 -3.10 12.15
N GLN A 17 25.18 -2.41 11.25
CA GLN A 17 25.43 -1.00 10.96
C GLN A 17 24.71 -0.04 11.92
N PHE A 18 23.50 -0.37 12.35
CA PHE A 18 22.61 0.53 13.07
C PHE A 18 22.13 -0.03 14.42
N GLY A 19 22.58 -1.23 14.79
CA GLY A 19 22.22 -1.84 16.08
C GLY A 19 20.89 -2.59 16.09
N PRO A 20 20.45 -3.07 17.27
CA PRO A 20 19.33 -4.00 17.42
C PRO A 20 17.95 -3.39 17.09
N THR A 21 17.83 -2.08 17.09
CA THR A 21 16.59 -1.35 16.77
C THR A 21 16.46 -1.02 15.29
N ALA A 22 17.44 -1.40 14.46
CA ALA A 22 17.39 -1.17 13.03
C ALA A 22 16.17 -1.81 12.37
N PRO A 23 15.53 -1.14 11.41
CA PRO A 23 14.37 -1.67 10.71
C PRO A 23 14.73 -2.93 9.94
N LYS A 24 13.77 -3.88 9.88
CA LYS A 24 13.94 -5.16 9.21
C LYS A 24 13.29 -5.14 7.84
N TYR A 25 13.79 -5.96 6.94
CA TYR A 25 13.20 -6.13 5.61
C TYR A 25 11.71 -6.54 5.70
N ALA A 26 10.85 -5.80 5.01
CA ALA A 26 9.40 -5.98 5.01
C ALA A 26 8.78 -6.00 6.42
N GLU A 27 9.34 -5.21 7.33
CA GLU A 27 8.83 -5.07 8.68
C GLU A 27 7.39 -4.55 8.66
N VAL A 28 6.58 -5.08 9.57
CA VAL A 28 5.24 -4.57 9.79
C VAL A 28 5.28 -3.45 10.81
N ILE A 29 4.72 -2.31 10.43
CA ILE A 29 4.46 -1.20 11.34
C ILE A 29 2.95 -0.90 11.34
N ASN A 30 2.46 -0.31 12.43
CA ASN A 30 1.10 0.22 12.49
C ASN A 30 1.16 1.75 12.31
N VAL A 31 0.52 2.23 11.24
CA VAL A 31 0.45 3.65 10.91
C VAL A 31 -0.92 4.18 11.32
N GLN A 32 -0.95 5.32 12.02
CA GLN A 32 -2.20 6.00 12.31
C GLN A 32 -2.77 6.56 11.01
N THR A 33 -4.05 6.34 10.78
CA THR A 33 -4.69 6.76 9.52
C THR A 33 -4.69 8.29 9.36
N ALA A 34 -4.73 9.01 10.47
CA ALA A 34 -4.69 10.48 10.47
C ALA A 34 -3.33 11.06 10.05
N ASP A 35 -2.24 10.29 10.20
CA ASP A 35 -0.89 10.80 9.93
C ASP A 35 -0.48 10.66 8.45
N ILE A 36 -1.24 9.88 7.65
CA ILE A 36 -0.88 9.59 6.26
C ILE A 36 -1.52 10.58 5.29
N GLU A 37 -0.90 11.73 5.09
CA GLU A 37 -1.42 12.82 4.26
C GLU A 37 -0.73 12.94 2.90
N THR A 38 0.49 12.41 2.79
CA THR A 38 1.34 12.57 1.61
C THR A 38 1.72 11.24 0.98
N GLN A 39 2.05 11.28 -0.30
CA GLN A 39 2.58 10.16 -1.05
C GLN A 39 3.84 10.56 -1.84
N LEU A 40 4.67 9.57 -2.17
CA LEU A 40 5.76 9.78 -3.13
C LEU A 40 5.20 10.08 -4.51
N THR A 41 5.87 10.96 -5.26
CA THR A 41 5.56 11.19 -6.69
C THR A 41 6.06 10.05 -7.58
N MET A 42 7.10 9.33 -7.13
CA MET A 42 7.67 8.18 -7.84
C MET A 42 7.84 6.99 -6.88
N PRO A 43 7.51 5.76 -7.32
CA PRO A 43 7.60 4.60 -6.45
C PRO A 43 9.06 4.21 -6.17
N ILE A 44 9.37 3.95 -4.91
CA ILE A 44 10.59 3.24 -4.51
C ILE A 44 10.32 1.74 -4.58
N ARG A 45 11.32 0.99 -5.03
CA ARG A 45 11.19 -0.47 -5.16
C ARG A 45 10.95 -1.10 -3.78
N ARG A 46 9.96 -1.98 -3.68
CA ARG A 46 9.70 -2.75 -2.44
C ARG A 46 10.89 -3.53 -1.92
N SER A 47 11.87 -3.82 -2.77
CA SER A 47 13.13 -4.46 -2.37
C SER A 47 14.03 -3.56 -1.52
N ALA A 48 13.74 -2.27 -1.46
CA ALA A 48 14.42 -1.31 -0.60
C ALA A 48 13.74 -1.17 0.79
N SER A 49 12.70 -1.94 1.06
CA SER A 49 11.99 -1.95 2.35
C SER A 49 12.96 -2.17 3.52
N GLY A 50 12.81 -1.36 4.57
CA GLY A 50 13.66 -1.39 5.76
C GLY A 50 15.05 -0.79 5.58
N LEU A 51 15.37 -0.18 4.44
CA LEU A 51 16.63 0.55 4.26
C LEU A 51 16.56 1.89 4.99
N ILE A 52 17.63 2.21 5.71
CA ILE A 52 17.87 3.54 6.25
C ILE A 52 18.53 4.36 5.13
N MET A 53 17.88 5.46 4.79
CA MET A 53 18.37 6.38 3.77
C MET A 53 19.37 7.38 4.38
N PRO A 54 20.25 8.00 3.57
CA PRO A 54 21.12 9.08 4.04
C PRO A 54 20.32 10.24 4.67
N GLU A 55 20.95 11.01 5.55
CA GLU A 55 20.31 12.14 6.24
C GLU A 55 19.80 13.23 5.29
N ASP A 56 20.43 13.39 4.14
CA ASP A 56 20.04 14.33 3.08
C ASP A 56 18.95 13.79 2.15
N TRP A 57 18.41 12.59 2.43
CA TRP A 57 17.32 12.04 1.63
C TRP A 57 16.06 12.90 1.76
N CYS A 58 15.72 13.57 0.68
CA CYS A 58 14.55 14.43 0.56
C CYS A 58 13.66 13.93 -0.56
N PRO A 59 12.66 13.07 -0.29
CA PRO A 59 11.78 12.57 -1.32
C PRO A 59 10.85 13.67 -1.84
N VAL A 60 10.57 13.64 -3.13
CA VAL A 60 9.53 14.50 -3.71
C VAL A 60 8.17 13.88 -3.37
N VAL A 61 7.37 14.62 -2.63
CA VAL A 61 6.04 14.20 -2.17
C VAL A 61 4.94 15.10 -2.73
N GLU A 62 3.74 14.56 -2.78
CA GLU A 62 2.52 15.28 -3.13
C GLU A 62 1.37 14.87 -2.19
N SER A 63 0.27 15.60 -2.24
CA SER A 63 -0.91 15.24 -1.46
C SER A 63 -1.44 13.86 -1.88
N LEU A 64 -1.84 13.06 -0.89
CA LEU A 64 -2.48 11.77 -1.10
C LEU A 64 -3.79 11.88 -1.91
N SER A 65 -4.45 13.03 -1.88
CA SER A 65 -5.65 13.33 -2.68
C SER A 65 -5.43 13.25 -4.19
N ASN A 66 -4.19 13.39 -4.66
CA ASN A 66 -3.83 13.26 -6.07
C ASN A 66 -3.81 11.80 -6.56
N ASN A 67 -3.91 10.82 -5.64
CA ASN A 67 -3.90 9.43 -6.01
C ASN A 67 -5.23 8.98 -6.65
N GLN A 68 -5.22 8.74 -7.95
CA GLN A 68 -6.42 8.38 -8.70
C GLN A 68 -7.09 7.09 -8.18
N LYS A 69 -6.29 6.07 -7.78
CA LYS A 69 -6.86 4.81 -7.25
C LYS A 69 -7.53 5.03 -5.90
N ILE A 70 -6.97 5.84 -5.03
CA ILE A 70 -7.58 6.21 -3.77
C ILE A 70 -8.81 7.06 -4.02
N SER A 71 -8.73 8.03 -4.93
CA SER A 71 -9.84 8.92 -5.27
C SER A 71 -11.08 8.15 -5.76
N TYR A 72 -10.94 7.23 -6.73
CA TYR A 72 -12.13 6.49 -7.20
C TYR A 72 -12.70 5.53 -6.13
N CYS A 73 -11.84 4.99 -5.25
CA CYS A 73 -12.31 4.19 -4.12
C CYS A 73 -13.10 5.04 -3.11
N ILE A 74 -12.64 6.25 -2.81
CA ILE A 74 -13.37 7.19 -1.95
C ILE A 74 -14.74 7.50 -2.55
N LYS A 75 -14.79 7.84 -3.83
CA LYS A 75 -16.05 8.11 -4.55
C LYS A 75 -17.00 6.91 -4.51
N HIS A 76 -16.48 5.69 -4.61
CA HIS A 76 -17.31 4.50 -4.56
C HIS A 76 -17.82 4.21 -3.14
N TRP A 77 -16.92 4.02 -2.18
CA TRP A 77 -17.32 3.54 -0.85
C TRP A 77 -17.87 4.62 0.06
N ARG A 78 -17.38 5.85 -0.01
CA ARG A 78 -17.85 6.94 0.84
C ARG A 78 -18.98 7.75 0.21
N ASP A 79 -18.87 8.05 -1.10
CA ASP A 79 -19.83 8.91 -1.80
C ASP A 79 -20.94 8.07 -2.50
N GLY A 80 -20.89 6.73 -2.43
CA GLY A 80 -21.94 5.81 -2.91
C GLY A 80 -22.04 5.69 -4.42
N LEU A 81 -21.03 6.13 -5.20
CA LEU A 81 -21.07 6.03 -6.65
C LEU A 81 -20.80 4.61 -7.13
N SER A 82 -21.38 4.19 -8.26
CA SER A 82 -20.96 2.93 -8.89
C SER A 82 -19.51 2.98 -9.31
N TRP A 83 -18.87 1.81 -9.52
CA TRP A 83 -17.49 1.73 -10.01
C TRP A 83 -17.30 2.43 -11.37
N GLU A 84 -18.32 2.44 -12.24
CA GLU A 84 -18.34 3.23 -13.47
C GLU A 84 -18.30 4.74 -13.16
N LYS A 85 -19.23 5.22 -12.36
CA LYS A 85 -19.37 6.65 -12.05
C LYS A 85 -18.22 7.19 -11.22
N SER A 86 -17.55 6.34 -10.43
CA SER A 86 -16.35 6.71 -9.68
C SER A 86 -15.12 6.94 -10.59
N GLY A 87 -15.17 6.45 -11.84
CA GLY A 87 -14.07 6.49 -12.81
C GLY A 87 -13.10 5.31 -12.71
N ALA A 88 -13.36 4.32 -11.84
CA ALA A 88 -12.48 3.17 -11.66
C ALA A 88 -12.38 2.31 -12.93
N ILE A 89 -13.50 2.07 -13.59
CA ILE A 89 -13.54 1.27 -14.82
C ILE A 89 -12.73 1.95 -15.92
N ASP A 90 -12.98 3.24 -16.17
CA ASP A 90 -12.27 4.01 -17.19
C ASP A 90 -10.77 4.04 -16.95
N PHE A 91 -10.37 4.23 -15.69
CA PHE A 91 -8.96 4.19 -15.29
C PHE A 91 -8.30 2.86 -15.67
N HIS A 92 -8.95 1.73 -15.32
CA HIS A 92 -8.39 0.42 -15.61
C HIS A 92 -8.38 0.12 -17.11
N MET A 93 -9.47 0.44 -17.82
CA MET A 93 -9.58 0.16 -19.27
C MET A 93 -8.57 0.98 -20.08
N LYS A 94 -8.36 2.26 -19.76
CA LYS A 94 -7.29 3.08 -20.36
C LYS A 94 -5.91 2.48 -20.11
N ALA A 95 -5.64 2.06 -18.87
CA ALA A 95 -4.35 1.46 -18.55
C ALA A 95 -4.12 0.10 -19.24
N ILE A 96 -5.17 -0.71 -19.42
CA ILE A 96 -5.11 -1.97 -20.16
C ILE A 96 -4.84 -1.67 -21.65
N GLN A 97 -5.51 -0.67 -22.23
CA GLN A 97 -5.29 -0.27 -23.61
C GLN A 97 -3.85 0.16 -23.88
N VAL A 98 -3.25 0.91 -22.96
CA VAL A 98 -1.87 1.43 -23.11
C VAL A 98 -0.81 0.37 -22.78
N ASN A 99 -0.99 -0.37 -21.68
CA ASN A 99 0.05 -1.23 -21.10
C ASN A 99 -0.24 -2.73 -21.23
N GLY A 100 -1.35 -3.11 -21.86
CA GLY A 100 -1.82 -4.49 -21.99
C GLY A 100 -2.38 -5.10 -20.70
N ARG A 101 -2.08 -4.50 -19.54
CA ARG A 101 -2.57 -4.96 -18.21
C ARG A 101 -2.40 -3.91 -17.14
N ILE A 102 -3.23 -4.00 -16.10
CA ILE A 102 -3.07 -3.28 -14.83
C ILE A 102 -3.57 -4.15 -13.67
N ASP A 103 -2.87 -4.16 -12.53
CA ASP A 103 -3.30 -4.89 -11.34
C ASP A 103 -3.68 -6.37 -11.59
N HIS A 104 -3.00 -7.04 -12.50
CA HIS A 104 -3.26 -8.38 -13.02
C HIS A 104 -4.53 -8.52 -13.90
N CYS A 105 -5.23 -7.43 -14.21
CA CYS A 105 -6.38 -7.41 -15.10
C CYS A 105 -5.93 -7.17 -16.55
N ARG A 106 -6.55 -7.86 -17.49
CA ARG A 106 -6.34 -7.72 -18.95
C ARG A 106 -7.63 -7.44 -19.71
N THR A 107 -8.76 -7.72 -19.09
CA THR A 107 -10.08 -7.56 -19.67
C THR A 107 -11.01 -6.79 -18.75
N ARG A 108 -12.12 -6.30 -19.27
CA ARG A 108 -13.18 -5.70 -18.47
C ARG A 108 -13.69 -6.67 -17.40
N ALA A 109 -13.90 -7.92 -17.73
CA ALA A 109 -14.37 -8.94 -16.78
C ALA A 109 -13.38 -9.13 -15.61
N ASP A 110 -12.07 -9.09 -15.88
CA ASP A 110 -11.07 -9.15 -14.81
C ASP A 110 -11.18 -7.94 -13.87
N VAL A 111 -11.41 -6.75 -14.43
CA VAL A 111 -11.60 -5.52 -13.66
C VAL A 111 -12.82 -5.62 -12.76
N ASP A 112 -13.97 -6.03 -13.33
CA ASP A 112 -15.22 -6.19 -12.57
C ASP A 112 -15.05 -7.21 -11.42
N GLN A 113 -14.42 -8.34 -11.69
CA GLN A 113 -14.13 -9.36 -10.68
C GLN A 113 -13.20 -8.82 -9.59
N ARG A 114 -12.18 -8.03 -9.97
CA ARG A 114 -11.27 -7.41 -9.01
C ARG A 114 -11.98 -6.41 -8.11
N LEU A 115 -12.76 -5.51 -8.68
CA LEU A 115 -13.50 -4.49 -7.93
C LEU A 115 -14.50 -5.14 -6.97
N SER A 116 -15.24 -6.15 -7.43
CA SER A 116 -16.12 -6.93 -6.55
C SER A 116 -15.37 -7.62 -5.38
N ARG A 117 -14.12 -8.08 -5.58
CA ARG A 117 -13.31 -8.61 -4.48
C ARG A 117 -12.89 -7.50 -3.50
N LEU A 118 -12.63 -6.29 -3.99
CA LEU A 118 -12.32 -5.15 -3.12
C LEU A 118 -13.51 -4.77 -2.25
N ASP A 119 -14.74 -4.81 -2.78
CA ASP A 119 -15.97 -4.60 -2.00
C ASP A 119 -16.09 -5.57 -0.83
N LYS A 120 -15.83 -6.86 -1.07
CA LYS A 120 -15.84 -7.87 -0.01
C LYS A 120 -14.80 -7.61 1.08
N ILE A 121 -13.61 -7.14 0.69
CA ILE A 121 -12.56 -6.79 1.66
C ILE A 121 -12.96 -5.55 2.45
N TRP A 122 -13.53 -4.54 1.78
CA TRP A 122 -14.02 -3.32 2.40
C TRP A 122 -15.12 -3.63 3.43
N GLN A 123 -16.15 -4.39 3.05
CA GLN A 123 -17.24 -4.84 3.94
C GLN A 123 -16.72 -5.60 5.16
N LEU A 124 -15.73 -6.47 4.96
CA LEU A 124 -15.10 -7.19 6.06
C LEU A 124 -14.36 -6.22 7.00
N ALA A 125 -13.59 -5.28 6.45
CA ALA A 125 -12.86 -4.29 7.24
C ALA A 125 -13.81 -3.35 8.00
N GLU A 126 -14.90 -2.93 7.37
CA GLU A 126 -15.95 -2.12 7.99
C GLU A 126 -16.58 -2.86 9.19
N ARG A 127 -16.99 -4.12 9.00
CA ARG A 127 -17.61 -4.92 10.05
C ARG A 127 -16.65 -5.24 11.21
N THR A 128 -15.37 -5.49 10.91
CA THR A 128 -14.39 -5.92 11.91
C THR A 128 -13.55 -4.78 12.47
N GLN A 129 -13.62 -3.59 11.88
CA GLN A 129 -12.79 -2.42 12.20
C GLN A 129 -11.28 -2.76 12.18
N LYS A 130 -10.89 -3.68 11.27
CA LYS A 130 -9.50 -4.15 11.12
C LYS A 130 -9.15 -4.43 9.66
N LEU A 131 -7.95 -4.07 9.27
CA LEU A 131 -7.34 -4.50 8.03
C LEU A 131 -6.32 -5.61 8.33
N LYS A 132 -6.59 -6.82 7.83
CA LYS A 132 -5.69 -7.97 8.03
C LYS A 132 -4.30 -7.69 7.47
N GLN A 133 -3.25 -8.16 8.15
CA GLN A 133 -1.88 -8.13 7.62
C GLN A 133 -1.78 -8.96 6.34
N LYS A 134 -0.79 -8.67 5.50
CA LYS A 134 -0.60 -9.40 4.24
C LYS A 134 -0.36 -10.89 4.46
N ARG A 135 0.39 -11.26 5.49
CA ARG A 135 0.64 -12.66 5.86
C ARG A 135 -0.62 -13.42 6.29
N GLU A 136 -1.64 -12.74 6.83
CA GLU A 136 -2.91 -13.35 7.23
C GLU A 136 -3.81 -13.68 6.03
N VAL A 137 -3.67 -12.93 4.93
CA VAL A 137 -4.45 -13.14 3.69
C VAL A 137 -3.68 -13.93 2.63
N SER A 138 -2.38 -14.10 2.79
CA SER A 138 -1.52 -14.86 1.87
C SER A 138 -0.49 -15.64 2.68
N PRO A 139 -0.70 -16.95 2.92
CA PRO A 139 0.18 -17.77 3.76
C PRO A 139 1.64 -17.82 3.31
N PHE A 140 1.89 -17.55 2.01
CA PHE A 140 3.25 -17.50 1.45
C PHE A 140 3.87 -16.10 1.47
N SER A 141 3.18 -15.10 2.02
CA SER A 141 3.70 -13.75 2.13
C SER A 141 4.72 -13.67 3.26
N PHE A 142 5.89 -13.14 2.95
CA PHE A 142 6.91 -12.92 3.96
C PHE A 142 6.64 -11.61 4.70
N ARG A 143 6.44 -11.68 6.01
CA ARG A 143 6.08 -10.51 6.85
C ARG A 143 4.94 -9.70 6.19
N GLU A 144 5.11 -8.38 6.04
CA GLU A 144 4.12 -7.51 5.37
C GLU A 144 4.47 -7.25 3.88
N TYR A 145 5.38 -8.02 3.28
CA TYR A 145 5.75 -7.82 1.88
C TYR A 145 4.54 -7.87 0.95
N GLY A 146 4.34 -6.79 0.20
CA GLY A 146 3.17 -6.62 -0.69
C GLY A 146 1.96 -5.99 -0.01
N GLY A 147 2.09 -5.56 1.26
CA GLY A 147 1.10 -4.74 1.97
C GLY A 147 1.08 -3.28 1.51
N ILE A 148 0.57 -2.40 2.36
CA ILE A 148 0.66 -0.94 2.17
C ILE A 148 2.12 -0.56 2.41
N LEU A 149 2.76 0.07 1.42
CA LEU A 149 4.15 0.52 1.56
C LEU A 149 4.18 1.92 2.13
N VAL A 150 4.95 2.11 3.20
CA VAL A 150 5.12 3.40 3.87
C VAL A 150 6.60 3.63 4.09
N HIS A 151 7.05 4.85 3.87
CA HIS A 151 8.36 5.37 4.25
C HIS A 151 8.18 6.31 5.44
N ILE A 152 9.20 6.44 6.26
CA ILE A 152 9.21 7.39 7.39
C ILE A 152 10.26 8.46 7.07
N ASP A 153 9.88 9.73 7.13
CA ASP A 153 10.82 10.84 6.95
C ASP A 153 11.70 11.08 8.19
N GLY A 154 12.63 12.03 8.10
CA GLY A 154 13.53 12.37 9.18
C GLY A 154 12.85 12.99 10.42
N GLN A 155 11.57 13.39 10.32
CA GLN A 155 10.75 13.89 11.42
C GLN A 155 9.84 12.81 12.03
N GLY A 156 9.81 11.61 11.44
CA GLY A 156 8.95 10.52 11.88
C GLY A 156 7.59 10.48 11.20
N ASN A 157 7.32 11.31 10.18
CA ASN A 157 6.05 11.32 9.49
C ASN A 157 5.97 10.21 8.44
N PRO A 158 4.82 9.50 8.32
CA PRO A 158 4.65 8.47 7.33
C PRO A 158 4.34 9.07 5.95
N ILE A 159 5.03 8.58 4.93
CA ILE A 159 4.82 8.91 3.52
C ILE A 159 4.36 7.66 2.78
N PHE A 160 3.25 7.73 2.06
CA PHE A 160 2.75 6.59 1.29
C PHE A 160 3.65 6.29 0.09
N GLY A 161 4.17 5.08 0.01
CA GLY A 161 5.14 4.61 -1.00
C GLY A 161 4.51 4.05 -2.28
N LEU A 162 3.26 4.41 -2.60
CA LEU A 162 2.50 3.99 -3.79
C LEU A 162 2.23 2.48 -3.90
N GLY A 163 2.58 1.69 -2.89
CA GLY A 163 2.30 0.26 -2.84
C GLY A 163 1.09 -0.06 -1.97
N GLY A 164 0.13 -0.88 -2.47
CA GLY A 164 -1.07 -1.26 -1.69
C GLY A 164 -2.18 -0.20 -1.69
N GLN A 165 -2.29 0.60 -2.74
CA GLN A 165 -3.23 1.71 -2.90
C GLN A 165 -4.68 1.36 -2.51
N HIS A 166 -5.23 0.25 -3.02
CA HIS A 166 -6.59 -0.17 -2.66
C HIS A 166 -6.74 -0.53 -1.17
N ARG A 167 -5.70 -1.12 -0.56
CA ARG A 167 -5.73 -1.42 0.87
C ARG A 167 -5.70 -0.15 1.72
N LEU A 168 -4.90 0.85 1.31
CA LEU A 168 -4.90 2.16 1.95
C LEU A 168 -6.25 2.85 1.79
N ALA A 169 -6.84 2.83 0.59
CA ALA A 169 -8.17 3.38 0.35
C ALA A 169 -9.24 2.73 1.25
N ILE A 170 -9.16 1.41 1.48
CA ILE A 170 -10.05 0.72 2.42
C ILE A 170 -9.85 1.26 3.84
N ALA A 171 -8.61 1.39 4.32
CA ALA A 171 -8.35 1.90 5.66
C ALA A 171 -8.91 3.32 5.86
N LEU A 172 -8.72 4.20 4.86
CA LEU A 172 -9.20 5.58 4.87
C LEU A 172 -10.74 5.66 4.84
N THR A 173 -11.40 4.88 3.98
CA THR A 173 -12.85 4.96 3.77
C THR A 173 -13.65 4.27 4.87
N VAL A 174 -13.11 3.22 5.49
CA VAL A 174 -13.68 2.60 6.69
C VAL A 174 -13.47 3.48 7.93
N GLY A 175 -12.50 4.41 7.90
CA GLY A 175 -12.15 5.23 9.05
C GLY A 175 -11.39 4.44 10.13
N LEU A 176 -10.55 3.49 9.74
CA LEU A 176 -9.73 2.75 10.70
C LEU A 176 -8.81 3.70 11.45
N ARG A 177 -8.67 3.51 12.77
CA ARG A 177 -7.73 4.30 13.58
C ARG A 177 -6.29 4.12 13.11
N SER A 178 -5.93 2.87 12.79
CA SER A 178 -4.60 2.53 12.27
C SER A 178 -4.68 1.34 11.31
N PHE A 179 -3.63 1.15 10.52
CA PHE A 179 -3.52 0.03 9.59
C PHE A 179 -2.12 -0.56 9.57
N PRO A 180 -1.98 -1.88 9.26
CA PRO A 180 -0.67 -2.50 9.08
C PRO A 180 -0.05 -2.05 7.76
N ALA A 181 1.22 -1.62 7.83
CA ALA A 181 2.01 -1.19 6.68
C ALA A 181 3.35 -1.91 6.63
N GLN A 182 3.91 -2.01 5.44
CA GLN A 182 5.27 -2.45 5.17
C GLN A 182 6.19 -1.22 5.20
N LEU A 183 7.18 -1.24 6.10
CA LEU A 183 8.25 -0.25 6.14
C LEU A 183 9.27 -0.52 5.04
#